data_07de3e958c12133da19d1254478458f3
#
_entry.id   07de3e958c12133da19d1254478458f3
#
_cell.length_a   1.000
_cell.length_b   1.000
_cell.length_c   1.000
_cell.angle_alpha   90.00
_cell.angle_beta   90.00
_cell.angle_gamma   90.00
#
_symmetry.space_group_name_H-M   'P 1'
#
loop_
_entity.id
_entity.type
_entity.pdbx_description
1 polymer ?
#
loop_
_entity_poly.entity_id
_entity_poly.type
_entity_poly.pdbx_seq_one_letter_code
_entity_poly.pdbx_strand_id
1 'polypeptide(L)'
;SLHDALPISTELSGVIFKDPAADADDPEAGWQTADEYLSGNVRDKLRMAQLAAESRSEFKVNVDALTKAQPKDLEASEIDVRLGATWLAPSIVQQFMMETFQPPYRIRYNNAITVRYSPYTSEWRISNKSATGFGDIMATETYGTRRANAYKILEDTLNLRDSRVYDTIEEDGKEKRVLNQNETTLAQQKQQAIKDAFAGWVWKDPQRRALLVKKYNELFNSTRPREYDGSHIHFVGMNPEINLREHQRNAVAHVLYGYNTLLAHEVGAGKSFEMAASAMELKRLGLCQKSLFVVPNHLTEQWASEFLRLYPNAKLLVTSKKDFEPSNRKKFCARIATGDYDAVIIGHSQFEKIPLSAERQERLIQEQMDEIEEAIEEAKAQVGEHFTVKQLEKLRKSLKQKLEKLQGTDRKDDVVTFEQLGVDRLFVDESQAFKNLYLYTKMRNVAGLSTSEAQKSSDMFGKCRYL
;
A
#
# COMPACT_ATOMS: atom_id res chain seq x y z
N SER A 1 25.35 -28.22 20.47
CA SER A 1 26.08 -27.31 21.36
C SER A 1 26.62 -26.14 20.54
N LEU A 2 26.87 -24.98 21.17
CA LEU A 2 27.42 -23.77 20.54
C LEU A 2 28.74 -24.05 19.79
N HIS A 3 29.47 -25.12 20.15
CA HIS A 3 30.71 -25.55 19.49
C HIS A 3 30.47 -26.26 18.13
N ASP A 4 29.27 -26.78 17.88
CA ASP A 4 28.97 -27.51 16.65
C ASP A 4 28.44 -26.56 15.55
N ALA A 5 27.88 -25.40 15.91
CA ALA A 5 27.41 -24.40 14.98
C ALA A 5 28.51 -23.50 14.40
N LEU A 6 29.62 -23.31 15.12
CA LEU A 6 30.74 -22.46 14.67
C LEU A 6 31.46 -22.98 13.40
N PRO A 7 31.71 -24.29 13.20
CA PRO A 7 32.29 -24.79 11.94
C PRO A 7 31.37 -24.59 10.74
N ILE A 8 30.07 -24.81 10.92
CA ILE A 8 29.06 -24.66 9.85
C ILE A 8 28.93 -23.18 9.41
N SER A 9 28.95 -22.26 10.37
CA SER A 9 28.88 -20.83 10.07
C SER A 9 30.12 -20.30 9.36
N THR A 10 31.30 -20.93 9.60
CA THR A 10 32.55 -20.57 8.93
C THR A 10 32.60 -21.12 7.51
N GLU A 11 32.13 -22.35 7.29
CA GLU A 11 32.06 -22.98 5.95
C GLU A 11 30.98 -22.36 5.06
N LEU A 12 29.89 -21.88 5.66
CA LEU A 12 28.77 -21.21 4.96
C LEU A 12 28.87 -19.68 5.00
N SER A 13 30.02 -19.13 5.38
CA SER A 13 30.25 -17.69 5.41
C SER A 13 29.98 -17.08 4.04
N GLY A 14 29.02 -16.12 4.02
CA GLY A 14 28.53 -15.45 2.79
C GLY A 14 27.36 -16.15 2.09
N VAL A 15 26.97 -17.37 2.55
CA VAL A 15 25.77 -18.07 2.05
C VAL A 15 24.58 -17.90 3.00
N ILE A 16 24.85 -17.89 4.31
CA ILE A 16 23.85 -17.62 5.35
C ILE A 16 24.38 -16.54 6.30
N PHE A 17 23.44 -15.79 6.87
CA PHE A 17 23.69 -14.71 7.82
C PHE A 17 22.76 -14.84 9.02
N LYS A 18 23.26 -14.54 10.21
CA LYS A 18 22.42 -14.43 11.40
C LYS A 18 21.90 -13.00 11.54
N ASP A 19 20.59 -12.83 11.73
CA ASP A 19 20.01 -11.53 11.99
C ASP A 19 20.38 -11.06 13.41
N PRO A 20 21.04 -9.88 13.56
CA PRO A 20 21.37 -9.35 14.89
C PRO A 20 20.16 -9.06 15.77
N ALA A 21 18.98 -8.84 15.18
CA ALA A 21 17.73 -8.57 15.90
C ALA A 21 17.02 -9.84 16.38
N ALA A 22 17.51 -11.04 15.99
CA ALA A 22 16.95 -12.28 16.48
C ALA A 22 17.28 -12.50 17.97
N ASP A 23 16.46 -13.32 18.62
CA ASP A 23 16.62 -13.63 20.03
C ASP A 23 18.07 -14.08 20.35
N ALA A 24 18.69 -13.35 21.26
CA ALA A 24 20.07 -13.64 21.67
C ALA A 24 20.17 -14.95 22.48
N ASP A 25 19.06 -15.38 23.09
CA ASP A 25 18.98 -16.60 23.91
C ASP A 25 18.73 -17.85 23.07
N ASP A 26 18.32 -17.71 21.79
CA ASP A 26 18.18 -18.82 20.84
C ASP A 26 19.26 -18.78 19.76
N PRO A 27 20.31 -19.60 19.85
CA PRO A 27 21.40 -19.63 18.87
C PRO A 27 20.95 -20.13 17.49
N GLU A 28 19.84 -20.84 17.38
CA GLU A 28 19.30 -21.34 16.11
C GLU A 28 18.34 -20.35 15.43
N ALA A 29 17.86 -19.34 16.16
CA ALA A 29 16.96 -18.33 15.61
C ALA A 29 17.70 -17.31 14.72
N GLY A 30 16.96 -16.79 13.72
CA GLY A 30 17.40 -15.65 12.91
C GLY A 30 18.42 -15.95 11.82
N TRP A 31 18.67 -17.22 11.49
CA TRP A 31 19.46 -17.57 10.32
C TRP A 31 18.68 -17.38 9.03
N GLN A 32 19.23 -16.61 8.10
CA GLN A 32 18.66 -16.29 6.80
C GLN A 32 19.66 -16.59 5.69
N THR A 33 19.19 -16.97 4.52
CA THR A 33 20.02 -17.11 3.32
C THR A 33 20.53 -15.74 2.85
N ALA A 34 21.62 -15.70 2.10
CA ALA A 34 22.20 -14.44 1.62
C ALA A 34 21.22 -13.62 0.79
N ASP A 35 20.42 -14.26 -0.06
CA ASP A 35 19.40 -13.59 -0.90
C ASP A 35 18.28 -12.95 -0.04
N GLU A 36 17.94 -13.56 1.08
CA GLU A 36 16.97 -13.04 2.03
C GLU A 36 17.56 -11.94 2.92
N TYR A 37 18.74 -12.21 3.53
CA TYR A 37 19.36 -11.26 4.44
C TYR A 37 19.79 -9.97 3.75
N LEU A 38 20.39 -10.08 2.54
CA LEU A 38 20.89 -8.95 1.76
C LEU A 38 19.82 -8.28 0.88
N SER A 39 18.55 -8.47 1.22
CA SER A 39 17.39 -7.86 0.58
C SER A 39 16.48 -7.15 1.61
N GLY A 40 15.41 -6.53 1.16
CA GLY A 40 14.55 -5.72 2.01
C GLY A 40 15.22 -4.39 2.37
N ASN A 41 14.95 -3.83 3.54
CA ASN A 41 15.56 -2.57 3.99
C ASN A 41 17.03 -2.79 4.42
N VAL A 42 17.92 -2.83 3.45
CA VAL A 42 19.35 -3.09 3.66
C VAL A 42 20.07 -1.95 4.41
N ARG A 43 19.49 -0.72 4.41
CA ARG A 43 20.07 0.41 5.19
C ARG A 43 19.83 0.22 6.69
N ASP A 44 18.64 -0.17 7.08
CA ASP A 44 18.34 -0.45 8.49
C ASP A 44 19.06 -1.70 8.96
N LYS A 45 19.11 -2.76 8.14
CA LYS A 45 19.89 -3.97 8.44
C LYS A 45 21.37 -3.64 8.65
N LEU A 46 21.97 -2.77 7.80
CA LEU A 46 23.35 -2.33 7.98
C LEU A 46 23.55 -1.59 9.31
N ARG A 47 22.64 -0.68 9.66
CA ARG A 47 22.70 0.05 10.94
C ARG A 47 22.64 -0.90 12.13
N MET A 48 21.72 -1.87 12.10
CA MET A 48 21.61 -2.88 13.15
C MET A 48 22.84 -3.77 13.22
N ALA A 49 23.41 -4.19 12.08
CA ALA A 49 24.62 -4.99 12.03
C ALA A 49 25.85 -4.23 12.57
N GLN A 50 25.97 -2.92 12.28
CA GLN A 50 27.03 -2.06 12.82
C GLN A 50 26.95 -1.97 14.35
N LEU A 51 25.76 -1.69 14.90
CA LEU A 51 25.55 -1.65 16.35
C LEU A 51 25.88 -3.00 17.01
N ALA A 52 25.47 -4.10 16.40
CA ALA A 52 25.78 -5.43 16.92
C ALA A 52 27.28 -5.75 16.85
N ALA A 53 27.98 -5.31 15.80
CA ALA A 53 29.42 -5.55 15.61
C ALA A 53 30.29 -4.79 16.62
N GLU A 54 29.79 -3.72 17.27
CA GLU A 54 30.48 -3.03 18.36
C GLU A 54 30.69 -3.94 19.58
N SER A 55 29.71 -4.79 19.87
CA SER A 55 29.77 -5.72 21.03
C SER A 55 30.11 -7.15 20.63
N ARG A 56 29.79 -7.59 19.43
CA ARG A 56 29.95 -8.96 18.91
C ARG A 56 30.65 -8.94 17.56
N SER A 57 31.96 -9.26 17.56
CA SER A 57 32.82 -9.18 16.36
C SER A 57 32.39 -10.10 15.22
N GLU A 58 31.61 -11.13 15.48
CA GLU A 58 31.02 -12.05 14.49
C GLU A 58 30.16 -11.35 13.43
N PHE A 59 29.49 -10.26 13.81
CA PHE A 59 28.65 -9.48 12.87
C PHE A 59 29.43 -8.58 11.91
N LYS A 60 30.76 -8.56 11.95
CA LYS A 60 31.56 -7.84 10.94
C LYS A 60 31.34 -8.37 9.53
N VAL A 61 31.14 -9.67 9.38
CA VAL A 61 30.77 -10.29 8.08
C VAL A 61 29.46 -9.73 7.53
N ASN A 62 28.47 -9.53 8.40
CA ASN A 62 27.19 -8.93 8.05
C ASN A 62 27.38 -7.47 7.58
N VAL A 63 28.19 -6.69 8.30
CA VAL A 63 28.49 -5.30 7.93
C VAL A 63 29.15 -5.22 6.57
N ASP A 64 30.16 -6.06 6.30
CA ASP A 64 30.87 -6.08 5.02
C ASP A 64 29.94 -6.47 3.85
N ALA A 65 29.10 -7.49 4.05
CA ALA A 65 28.13 -7.94 3.05
C ALA A 65 27.04 -6.90 2.78
N LEU A 66 26.45 -6.34 3.85
CA LEU A 66 25.42 -5.31 3.73
C LEU A 66 25.95 -3.99 3.15
N THR A 67 27.22 -3.64 3.42
CA THR A 67 27.86 -2.48 2.80
C THR A 67 27.93 -2.61 1.28
N LYS A 68 28.28 -3.81 0.80
CA LYS A 68 28.31 -4.12 -0.65
C LYS A 68 26.91 -4.18 -1.27
N ALA A 69 25.92 -4.55 -0.48
CA ALA A 69 24.53 -4.67 -0.91
C ALA A 69 23.75 -3.34 -0.94
N GLN A 70 24.35 -2.23 -0.43
CA GLN A 70 23.69 -0.93 -0.42
C GLN A 70 23.35 -0.47 -1.84
N PRO A 71 22.11 0.04 -2.07
CA PRO A 71 21.80 0.71 -3.31
C PRO A 71 22.63 1.99 -3.45
N LYS A 72 23.01 2.31 -4.69
CA LYS A 72 23.68 3.58 -4.98
C LYS A 72 22.75 4.74 -4.62
N ASP A 73 23.28 5.74 -3.92
CA ASP A 73 22.50 6.93 -3.61
C ASP A 73 22.09 7.68 -4.89
N LEU A 74 20.82 8.05 -4.93
CA LEU A 74 20.29 8.92 -5.97
C LEU A 74 20.75 10.36 -5.71
N GLU A 75 21.11 11.04 -6.79
CA GLU A 75 21.47 12.48 -6.77
C GLU A 75 20.22 13.37 -6.90
N ALA A 76 20.36 14.64 -6.59
CA ALA A 76 19.26 15.62 -6.69
C ALA A 76 18.61 15.69 -8.08
N SER A 77 19.39 15.44 -9.13
CA SER A 77 18.92 15.39 -10.53
C SER A 77 18.04 14.18 -10.85
N GLU A 78 18.16 13.12 -10.06
CA GLU A 78 17.42 11.86 -10.22
C GLU A 78 16.16 11.81 -9.33
N ILE A 79 16.00 12.78 -8.42
CA ILE A 79 14.90 12.84 -7.46
C ILE A 79 13.85 13.84 -7.90
N ASP A 80 12.64 13.37 -8.23
CA ASP A 80 11.50 14.25 -8.51
C ASP A 80 10.79 14.62 -7.20
N VAL A 81 10.80 15.92 -6.88
CA VAL A 81 10.15 16.46 -5.68
C VAL A 81 9.02 17.39 -6.06
N ARG A 82 7.80 17.05 -5.65
CA ARG A 82 6.60 17.83 -5.96
C ARG A 82 5.97 18.40 -4.70
N LEU A 83 5.31 19.54 -4.85
CA LEU A 83 4.43 20.07 -3.81
C LEU A 83 3.34 19.05 -3.51
N GLY A 84 3.10 18.77 -2.23
CA GLY A 84 2.16 17.76 -1.76
C GLY A 84 2.78 16.39 -1.50
N ALA A 85 4.08 16.20 -1.79
CA ALA A 85 4.77 14.98 -1.38
C ALA A 85 4.77 14.86 0.15
N THR A 86 4.22 13.76 0.65
CA THR A 86 3.95 13.55 2.09
C THR A 86 5.22 13.41 2.95
N TRP A 87 6.34 13.11 2.32
CA TRP A 87 7.64 13.01 2.99
C TRP A 87 8.35 14.36 3.20
N LEU A 88 7.87 15.43 2.53
CA LEU A 88 8.39 16.77 2.75
C LEU A 88 8.04 17.25 4.15
N ALA A 89 9.00 17.82 4.85
CA ALA A 89 8.73 18.44 6.13
C ALA A 89 7.91 19.74 5.93
N PRO A 90 6.90 20.01 6.77
CA PRO A 90 6.14 21.26 6.72
C PRO A 90 7.02 22.51 6.76
N SER A 91 8.17 22.45 7.44
CA SER A 91 9.15 23.53 7.51
C SER A 91 9.75 23.90 6.14
N ILE A 92 9.96 22.92 5.25
CA ILE A 92 10.46 23.16 3.89
C ILE A 92 9.41 23.92 3.06
N VAL A 93 8.15 23.50 3.16
CA VAL A 93 7.03 24.18 2.47
C VAL A 93 6.83 25.58 3.07
N GLN A 94 6.94 25.73 4.39
CA GLN A 94 6.89 27.02 5.07
C GLN A 94 8.00 27.94 4.56
N GLN A 95 9.23 27.45 4.46
CA GLN A 95 10.37 28.22 3.94
C GLN A 95 10.13 28.64 2.49
N PHE A 96 9.70 27.74 1.62
CA PHE A 96 9.32 28.04 0.25
C PHE A 96 8.28 29.17 0.18
N MET A 97 7.20 29.04 0.95
CA MET A 97 6.14 30.03 1.01
C MET A 97 6.65 31.40 1.43
N MET A 98 7.50 31.47 2.47
CA MET A 98 8.03 32.73 2.99
C MET A 98 9.05 33.40 2.03
N GLU A 99 9.90 32.60 1.36
CA GLU A 99 10.91 33.11 0.44
C GLU A 99 10.30 33.50 -0.91
N THR A 100 9.32 32.77 -1.41
CA THR A 100 8.74 33.00 -2.74
C THR A 100 7.63 34.03 -2.72
N PHE A 101 6.71 33.97 -1.74
CA PHE A 101 5.60 34.93 -1.68
C PHE A 101 5.97 36.22 -0.96
N GLN A 102 7.08 36.24 -0.23
CA GLN A 102 7.61 37.42 0.47
C GLN A 102 6.53 38.20 1.23
N PRO A 103 5.77 37.55 2.14
CA PRO A 103 4.68 38.22 2.81
C PRO A 103 5.16 39.47 3.56
N PRO A 104 4.28 40.50 3.76
CA PRO A 104 4.61 41.72 4.48
C PRO A 104 5.19 41.46 5.87
N TYR A 105 6.04 42.39 6.36
CA TYR A 105 6.76 42.26 7.64
C TYR A 105 5.86 41.86 8.82
N ARG A 106 4.64 42.41 8.92
CA ARG A 106 3.66 42.06 9.95
C ARG A 106 3.30 40.54 9.97
N ILE A 107 3.19 39.91 8.80
CA ILE A 107 2.86 38.51 8.64
C ILE A 107 4.07 37.64 8.96
N ARG A 108 5.27 38.06 8.53
CA ARG A 108 6.52 37.33 8.82
C ARG A 108 6.86 37.35 10.31
N TYR A 109 6.81 38.54 10.96
CA TYR A 109 7.27 38.69 12.33
C TYR A 109 6.44 37.90 13.32
N ASN A 110 5.14 37.78 13.12
CA ASN A 110 4.23 37.07 14.02
C ASN A 110 4.00 35.59 13.65
N ASN A 111 4.72 35.05 12.65
CA ASN A 111 4.42 33.73 12.09
C ASN A 111 2.91 33.51 11.89
N ALA A 112 2.22 34.53 11.39
CA ALA A 112 0.77 34.55 11.33
C ALA A 112 0.21 33.47 10.39
N ILE A 113 0.97 33.08 9.38
CA ILE A 113 0.61 32.06 8.39
C ILE A 113 1.58 30.88 8.56
N THR A 114 1.04 29.71 8.91
CA THR A 114 1.84 28.50 9.15
C THR A 114 1.35 27.33 8.31
N VAL A 115 2.29 26.52 7.84
CA VAL A 115 2.03 25.26 7.10
C VAL A 115 2.07 24.10 8.07
N ARG A 116 1.06 23.23 8.01
CA ARG A 116 0.97 22.01 8.80
C ARG A 116 0.62 20.82 7.90
N TYR A 117 1.01 19.65 8.32
CA TYR A 117 0.67 18.39 7.66
C TYR A 117 0.18 17.39 8.71
N SER A 118 -0.95 16.74 8.44
CA SER A 118 -1.48 15.65 9.26
C SER A 118 -1.14 14.31 8.59
N PRO A 119 -0.33 13.44 9.20
CA PRO A 119 -0.02 12.12 8.64
C PRO A 119 -1.26 11.20 8.59
N TYR A 120 -2.23 11.37 9.50
CA TYR A 120 -3.43 10.53 9.58
C TYR A 120 -4.39 10.75 8.41
N THR A 121 -4.56 12.01 7.99
CA THR A 121 -5.47 12.37 6.89
C THR A 121 -4.73 12.69 5.61
N SER A 122 -3.39 12.63 5.64
CA SER A 122 -2.52 13.08 4.54
C SER A 122 -2.89 14.48 4.06
N GLU A 123 -3.38 15.35 4.96
CA GLU A 123 -3.84 16.70 4.63
C GLU A 123 -2.80 17.74 4.95
N TRP A 124 -2.55 18.61 3.99
CA TRP A 124 -1.82 19.84 4.18
C TRP A 124 -2.75 20.98 4.52
N ARG A 125 -2.39 21.81 5.47
CA ARG A 125 -3.18 22.95 5.89
C ARG A 125 -2.31 24.19 6.07
N ILE A 126 -2.83 25.30 5.55
CA ILE A 126 -2.23 26.63 5.77
C ILE A 126 -3.17 27.42 6.68
N SER A 127 -2.68 27.78 7.87
CA SER A 127 -3.45 28.59 8.82
C SER A 127 -3.49 30.06 8.39
N ASN A 128 -4.58 30.74 8.75
CA ASN A 128 -4.75 32.18 8.50
C ASN A 128 -4.52 32.61 7.04
N LYS A 129 -4.79 31.75 6.08
CA LYS A 129 -4.58 31.99 4.64
C LYS A 129 -5.36 33.19 4.07
N SER A 130 -6.33 33.71 4.84
CA SER A 130 -7.06 34.95 4.48
C SER A 130 -6.41 36.22 4.99
N ALA A 131 -5.33 36.10 5.77
CA ALA A 131 -4.63 37.26 6.35
C ALA A 131 -3.68 37.95 5.33
N THR A 132 -4.16 38.16 4.10
CA THR A 132 -3.45 38.98 3.12
C THR A 132 -3.49 40.44 3.55
N GLY A 133 -2.33 41.03 3.82
CA GLY A 133 -2.24 42.44 4.15
C GLY A 133 -2.42 43.34 2.92
N PHE A 134 -2.75 44.61 3.17
CA PHE A 134 -2.68 45.66 2.11
C PHE A 134 -1.24 45.71 1.55
N GLY A 135 -1.09 45.51 0.24
CA GLY A 135 0.22 45.49 -0.43
C GLY A 135 0.88 44.12 -0.59
N ASP A 136 0.20 43.00 -0.29
CA ASP A 136 0.69 41.63 -0.55
C ASP A 136 0.53 41.29 -2.06
N ILE A 137 1.25 42.00 -2.93
CA ILE A 137 1.15 41.86 -4.39
C ILE A 137 1.55 40.46 -4.83
N MET A 138 2.53 39.86 -4.17
CA MET A 138 2.96 38.50 -4.51
C MET A 138 1.87 37.46 -4.27
N ALA A 139 1.11 37.61 -3.20
CA ALA A 139 0.03 36.70 -2.86
C ALA A 139 -1.28 36.97 -3.60
N THR A 140 -1.51 38.21 -4.07
CA THR A 140 -2.81 38.60 -4.68
C THR A 140 -2.75 38.79 -6.20
N GLU A 141 -1.57 38.97 -6.78
CA GLU A 141 -1.39 39.25 -8.22
C GLU A 141 -0.38 38.31 -8.88
N THR A 142 0.82 38.11 -8.29
CA THR A 142 1.87 37.29 -8.92
C THR A 142 1.56 35.80 -8.84
N TYR A 143 1.35 35.26 -7.64
CA TYR A 143 1.06 33.85 -7.37
C TYR A 143 -0.39 33.58 -6.96
N GLY A 144 -1.24 34.59 -6.94
CA GLY A 144 -2.65 34.52 -6.64
C GLY A 144 -3.49 35.40 -7.54
N THR A 145 -4.78 35.42 -7.26
CA THR A 145 -5.78 36.33 -7.83
C THR A 145 -6.50 37.05 -6.69
N ARG A 146 -7.28 38.10 -7.01
CA ARG A 146 -8.10 38.80 -6.00
C ARG A 146 -9.12 37.87 -5.31
N ARG A 147 -9.54 36.80 -5.96
CA ARG A 147 -10.54 35.84 -5.45
C ARG A 147 -9.93 34.57 -4.85
N ALA A 148 -8.70 34.23 -5.26
CA ALA A 148 -7.96 33.08 -4.75
C ALA A 148 -6.50 33.53 -4.55
N ASN A 149 -6.12 33.85 -3.33
CA ASN A 149 -4.76 34.25 -3.03
C ASN A 149 -3.77 33.08 -3.08
N ALA A 150 -2.48 33.37 -3.13
CA ALA A 150 -1.40 32.37 -3.26
C ALA A 150 -1.42 31.32 -2.15
N TYR A 151 -1.78 31.67 -0.92
CA TYR A 151 -1.84 30.74 0.21
C TYR A 151 -2.94 29.68 0.05
N LYS A 152 -4.12 30.10 -0.46
CA LYS A 152 -5.18 29.18 -0.80
C LYS A 152 -4.82 28.27 -1.96
N ILE A 153 -4.22 28.84 -3.02
CA ILE A 153 -3.78 28.07 -4.19
C ILE A 153 -2.66 27.09 -3.80
N LEU A 154 -1.72 27.48 -2.94
CA LEU A 154 -0.69 26.60 -2.40
C LEU A 154 -1.29 25.46 -1.60
N GLU A 155 -2.27 25.71 -0.72
CA GLU A 155 -2.96 24.63 0.02
C GLU A 155 -3.69 23.67 -0.90
N ASP A 156 -4.36 24.16 -1.94
CA ASP A 156 -5.00 23.32 -2.95
C ASP A 156 -3.95 22.47 -3.68
N THR A 157 -2.80 23.07 -4.04
CA THR A 157 -1.68 22.37 -4.70
C THR A 157 -1.09 21.28 -3.83
N LEU A 158 -0.84 21.57 -2.57
CA LEU A 158 -0.32 20.61 -1.58
C LEU A 158 -1.25 19.40 -1.40
N ASN A 159 -2.56 19.63 -1.48
CA ASN A 159 -3.57 18.59 -1.39
C ASN A 159 -3.94 17.98 -2.76
N LEU A 160 -3.15 18.24 -3.79
CA LEU A 160 -3.36 17.74 -5.16
C LEU A 160 -4.74 18.08 -5.73
N ARG A 161 -5.29 19.23 -5.35
CA ARG A 161 -6.59 19.73 -5.84
C ARG A 161 -6.38 20.79 -6.90
N ASP A 162 -7.27 20.81 -7.88
CA ASP A 162 -7.34 21.94 -8.81
C ASP A 162 -7.98 23.12 -8.09
N SER A 163 -7.33 24.28 -8.17
CA SER A 163 -7.90 25.52 -7.62
C SER A 163 -9.13 25.92 -8.43
N ARG A 164 -10.27 26.05 -7.74
CA ARG A 164 -11.57 26.41 -8.35
C ARG A 164 -12.16 27.62 -7.65
N VAL A 165 -12.74 28.52 -8.44
CA VAL A 165 -13.43 29.72 -7.97
C VAL A 165 -14.90 29.63 -8.31
N TYR A 166 -15.75 29.92 -7.33
CA TYR A 166 -17.21 29.80 -7.46
C TYR A 166 -17.86 31.16 -7.21
N ASP A 167 -18.89 31.49 -8.02
CA ASP A 167 -19.84 32.58 -7.77
C ASP A 167 -20.99 32.05 -6.97
N THR A 168 -21.54 32.89 -6.08
CA THR A 168 -22.82 32.61 -5.44
C THR A 168 -23.87 33.40 -6.19
N ILE A 169 -24.80 32.70 -6.81
CA ILE A 169 -25.97 33.31 -7.49
C ILE A 169 -27.24 32.96 -6.72
N GLU A 170 -28.18 33.83 -6.69
CA GLU A 170 -29.53 33.61 -6.13
C GLU A 170 -30.44 33.10 -7.26
N GLU A 171 -30.94 31.87 -7.13
CA GLU A 171 -31.88 31.25 -8.06
C GLU A 171 -33.06 30.70 -7.24
N ASP A 172 -34.27 31.17 -7.52
CA ASP A 172 -35.49 30.82 -6.80
C ASP A 172 -35.45 31.04 -5.28
N GLY A 173 -34.82 32.13 -4.82
CA GLY A 173 -34.67 32.45 -3.40
C GLY A 173 -33.69 31.53 -2.64
N LYS A 174 -32.85 30.75 -3.36
CA LYS A 174 -31.81 29.90 -2.79
C LYS A 174 -30.47 30.31 -3.35
N GLU A 175 -29.46 30.37 -2.46
CA GLU A 175 -28.06 30.54 -2.86
C GLU A 175 -27.56 29.29 -3.54
N LYS A 176 -27.07 29.43 -4.78
CA LYS A 176 -26.46 28.38 -5.58
C LYS A 176 -25.01 28.75 -5.93
N ARG A 177 -24.10 27.84 -5.69
CA ARG A 177 -22.70 27.99 -6.08
C ARG A 177 -22.48 27.53 -7.51
N VAL A 178 -22.04 28.43 -8.39
CA VAL A 178 -21.76 28.16 -9.80
C VAL A 178 -20.27 28.39 -10.06
N LEU A 179 -19.65 27.49 -10.81
CA LEU A 179 -18.23 27.58 -11.17
C LEU A 179 -17.98 28.78 -12.09
N ASN A 180 -17.12 29.71 -11.65
CA ASN A 180 -16.64 30.77 -12.51
C ASN A 180 -15.46 30.28 -13.32
N GLN A 181 -15.67 30.06 -14.63
CA GLN A 181 -14.71 29.44 -15.51
C GLN A 181 -13.47 30.31 -15.73
N ASN A 182 -13.66 31.62 -15.90
CA ASN A 182 -12.55 32.55 -16.14
C ASN A 182 -11.64 32.69 -14.93
N GLU A 183 -12.22 32.94 -13.75
CA GLU A 183 -11.47 33.02 -12.50
C GLU A 183 -10.79 31.69 -12.12
N THR A 184 -11.42 30.56 -12.43
CA THR A 184 -10.83 29.24 -12.23
C THR A 184 -9.62 29.01 -13.12
N THR A 185 -9.71 29.40 -14.40
CA THR A 185 -8.58 29.27 -15.34
C THR A 185 -7.40 30.15 -14.88
N LEU A 186 -7.65 31.38 -14.43
CA LEU A 186 -6.62 32.25 -13.86
C LEU A 186 -5.99 31.63 -12.60
N ALA A 187 -6.80 31.09 -11.69
CA ALA A 187 -6.28 30.43 -10.49
C ALA A 187 -5.42 29.21 -10.81
N GLN A 188 -5.79 28.41 -11.82
CA GLN A 188 -5.01 27.25 -12.28
C GLN A 188 -3.69 27.67 -12.95
N GLN A 189 -3.66 28.77 -13.69
CA GLN A 189 -2.40 29.33 -14.21
C GLN A 189 -1.48 29.74 -13.06
N LYS A 190 -2.00 30.39 -12.00
CA LYS A 190 -1.22 30.73 -10.81
C LYS A 190 -0.76 29.48 -10.06
N GLN A 191 -1.59 28.44 -10.01
CA GLN A 191 -1.24 27.15 -9.45
C GLN A 191 -0.04 26.52 -10.18
N GLN A 192 -0.03 26.58 -11.51
CA GLN A 192 1.13 26.11 -12.29
C GLN A 192 2.38 26.96 -12.01
N ALA A 193 2.25 28.29 -11.96
CA ALA A 193 3.37 29.18 -11.64
C ALA A 193 3.98 28.88 -10.25
N ILE A 194 3.16 28.50 -9.26
CA ILE A 194 3.65 28.06 -7.93
C ILE A 194 4.44 26.75 -8.03
N LYS A 195 3.95 25.79 -8.82
CA LYS A 195 4.66 24.51 -9.04
C LYS A 195 6.01 24.71 -9.70
N ASP A 196 6.07 25.56 -10.73
CA ASP A 196 7.30 25.89 -11.46
C ASP A 196 8.30 26.64 -10.57
N ALA A 197 7.81 27.58 -9.76
CA ALA A 197 8.63 28.29 -8.77
C ALA A 197 9.22 27.32 -7.73
N PHE A 198 8.44 26.35 -7.25
CA PHE A 198 8.93 25.33 -6.31
C PHE A 198 9.99 24.44 -6.94
N ALA A 199 9.78 23.96 -8.16
CA ALA A 199 10.75 23.13 -8.88
C ALA A 199 12.09 23.84 -9.06
N GLY A 200 12.08 25.16 -9.37
CA GLY A 200 13.30 25.96 -9.45
C GLY A 200 13.93 26.31 -8.10
N TRP A 201 13.15 26.30 -7.02
CA TRP A 201 13.60 26.68 -5.68
C TRP A 201 14.16 25.51 -4.87
N VAL A 202 13.55 24.33 -4.96
CA VAL A 202 13.79 23.20 -4.04
C VAL A 202 15.24 22.76 -3.98
N TRP A 203 15.94 22.75 -5.10
CA TRP A 203 17.33 22.31 -5.23
C TRP A 203 18.38 23.43 -5.22
N LYS A 204 17.97 24.70 -5.14
CA LYS A 204 18.87 25.86 -5.26
C LYS A 204 19.82 25.99 -4.08
N ASP A 205 19.32 25.79 -2.87
CA ASP A 205 20.12 25.88 -1.65
C ASP A 205 20.88 24.58 -1.39
N PRO A 206 22.24 24.62 -1.19
CA PRO A 206 23.04 23.41 -0.99
C PRO A 206 22.70 22.61 0.28
N GLN A 207 22.35 23.29 1.38
CA GLN A 207 22.05 22.63 2.65
C GLN A 207 20.70 21.89 2.55
N ARG A 208 19.70 22.55 2.01
CA ARG A 208 18.39 21.97 1.74
C ARG A 208 18.51 20.81 0.77
N ARG A 209 19.30 20.94 -0.29
CA ARG A 209 19.59 19.87 -1.26
C ARG A 209 20.16 18.64 -0.57
N ALA A 210 21.21 18.80 0.22
CA ALA A 210 21.84 17.71 0.94
C ALA A 210 20.86 16.99 1.90
N LEU A 211 20.06 17.77 2.63
CA LEU A 211 19.05 17.24 3.55
C LEU A 211 17.97 16.44 2.82
N LEU A 212 17.44 16.96 1.72
CA LEU A 212 16.38 16.30 0.95
C LEU A 212 16.88 15.04 0.24
N VAL A 213 18.08 15.08 -0.35
CA VAL A 213 18.71 13.91 -0.98
C VAL A 213 18.92 12.81 0.05
N LYS A 214 19.50 13.13 1.22
CA LYS A 214 19.70 12.17 2.30
C LYS A 214 18.38 11.55 2.73
N LYS A 215 17.38 12.39 3.04
CA LYS A 215 16.06 11.92 3.49
C LYS A 215 15.36 11.05 2.45
N TYR A 216 15.44 11.41 1.16
CA TYR A 216 14.85 10.62 0.10
C TYR A 216 15.49 9.24 -0.02
N ASN A 217 16.82 9.18 -0.02
CA ASN A 217 17.55 7.92 -0.08
C ASN A 217 17.27 7.02 1.14
N GLU A 218 17.14 7.60 2.34
CA GLU A 218 16.77 6.86 3.55
C GLU A 218 15.36 6.28 3.47
N LEU A 219 14.39 7.01 2.92
CA LEU A 219 13.00 6.58 2.88
C LEU A 219 12.64 5.70 1.68
N PHE A 220 13.16 6.02 0.50
CA PHE A 220 12.70 5.45 -0.77
C PHE A 220 13.77 4.67 -1.54
N ASN A 221 15.05 4.81 -1.16
CA ASN A 221 16.16 4.09 -1.75
C ASN A 221 16.90 3.26 -0.69
N SER A 222 16.14 2.69 0.24
CA SER A 222 16.66 1.87 1.35
C SER A 222 16.49 0.39 1.10
N THR A 223 15.65 0.02 0.12
CA THR A 223 15.24 -1.35 -0.10
C THR A 223 15.91 -1.93 -1.34
N ARG A 224 16.51 -3.10 -1.18
CA ARG A 224 16.98 -3.95 -2.27
C ARG A 224 15.95 -5.07 -2.48
N PRO A 225 15.39 -5.24 -3.69
CA PRO A 225 14.49 -6.35 -3.96
C PRO A 225 15.23 -7.68 -3.80
N ARG A 226 14.53 -8.69 -3.24
CA ARG A 226 15.04 -10.06 -3.21
C ARG A 226 14.98 -10.66 -4.61
N GLU A 227 16.05 -11.28 -5.04
CA GLU A 227 16.10 -12.01 -6.30
C GLU A 227 15.76 -13.48 -6.03
N TYR A 228 14.93 -14.05 -6.90
CA TYR A 228 14.51 -15.44 -6.77
C TYR A 228 14.97 -16.21 -8.01
N ASP A 229 15.68 -17.31 -7.78
CA ASP A 229 16.09 -18.24 -8.84
C ASP A 229 15.26 -19.53 -8.75
N GLY A 230 14.47 -19.78 -9.80
CA GLY A 230 13.66 -20.98 -9.96
C GLY A 230 14.31 -22.05 -10.81
N SER A 231 15.58 -21.92 -11.20
CA SER A 231 16.28 -22.85 -12.09
C SER A 231 16.31 -24.28 -11.56
N HIS A 232 16.40 -24.45 -10.24
CA HIS A 232 16.45 -25.73 -9.52
C HIS A 232 15.07 -26.40 -9.35
N ILE A 233 13.97 -25.73 -9.66
CA ILE A 233 12.62 -26.27 -9.44
C ILE A 233 12.28 -27.28 -10.54
N HIS A 234 11.89 -28.48 -10.13
CA HIS A 234 11.39 -29.54 -10.99
C HIS A 234 9.88 -29.69 -10.83
N PHE A 235 9.13 -29.36 -11.86
CA PHE A 235 7.66 -29.37 -11.85
C PHE A 235 7.13 -30.78 -12.07
N VAL A 236 6.92 -31.51 -10.98
CA VAL A 236 6.45 -32.90 -10.98
C VAL A 236 4.97 -32.96 -11.43
N GLY A 237 4.67 -33.82 -12.41
CA GLY A 237 3.30 -33.98 -12.96
C GLY A 237 2.89 -32.94 -13.99
N MET A 238 3.76 -31.99 -14.29
CA MET A 238 3.54 -31.03 -15.38
C MET A 238 3.66 -31.72 -16.73
N ASN A 239 2.92 -31.22 -17.72
CA ASN A 239 2.97 -31.67 -19.10
C ASN A 239 4.40 -31.54 -19.65
N PRO A 240 5.07 -32.65 -20.10
CA PRO A 240 6.43 -32.63 -20.55
C PRO A 240 6.65 -31.86 -21.87
N GLU A 241 5.60 -31.58 -22.63
CA GLU A 241 5.69 -30.77 -23.84
C GLU A 241 5.74 -29.27 -23.55
N ILE A 242 5.48 -28.85 -22.30
CA ILE A 242 5.48 -27.44 -21.90
C ILE A 242 6.71 -27.15 -21.05
N ASN A 243 7.50 -26.18 -21.47
CA ASN A 243 8.63 -25.66 -20.69
C ASN A 243 8.32 -24.25 -20.19
N LEU A 244 8.35 -24.05 -18.89
CA LEU A 244 8.25 -22.72 -18.29
C LEU A 244 9.51 -21.92 -18.61
N ARG A 245 9.31 -20.65 -19.01
CA ARG A 245 10.42 -19.71 -19.24
C ARG A 245 11.09 -19.34 -17.93
N GLU A 246 12.30 -18.82 -18.00
CA GLU A 246 13.09 -18.41 -16.83
C GLU A 246 12.31 -17.49 -15.89
N HIS A 247 11.71 -16.40 -16.40
CA HIS A 247 10.91 -15.49 -15.58
C HIS A 247 9.72 -16.17 -14.91
N GLN A 248 9.09 -17.17 -15.53
CA GLN A 248 7.98 -17.93 -14.95
C GLN A 248 8.48 -18.83 -13.80
N ARG A 249 9.61 -19.49 -13.99
CA ARG A 249 10.25 -20.31 -12.94
C ARG A 249 10.67 -19.46 -11.76
N ASN A 250 11.24 -18.27 -12.02
CA ASN A 250 11.61 -17.31 -10.98
C ASN A 250 10.37 -16.74 -10.26
N ALA A 251 9.25 -16.52 -10.96
CA ALA A 251 7.97 -16.16 -10.35
C ALA A 251 7.44 -17.26 -9.42
N VAL A 252 7.54 -18.53 -9.82
CA VAL A 252 7.18 -19.66 -8.95
C VAL A 252 8.09 -19.71 -7.73
N ALA A 253 9.41 -19.54 -7.88
CA ALA A 253 10.34 -19.45 -6.75
C ALA A 253 9.96 -18.30 -5.79
N HIS A 254 9.57 -17.15 -6.33
CA HIS A 254 9.08 -16.01 -5.53
C HIS A 254 7.85 -16.38 -4.71
N VAL A 255 6.89 -17.10 -5.28
CA VAL A 255 5.69 -17.56 -4.56
C VAL A 255 6.03 -18.59 -3.48
N LEU A 256 7.01 -19.47 -3.74
CA LEU A 256 7.41 -20.54 -2.81
C LEU A 256 8.23 -20.02 -1.62
N TYR A 257 9.15 -19.09 -1.86
CA TYR A 257 10.14 -18.63 -0.85
C TYR A 257 9.83 -17.23 -0.31
N GLY A 258 8.89 -16.50 -0.94
CA GLY A 258 8.38 -15.23 -0.46
C GLY A 258 7.12 -15.37 0.38
N TYR A 259 6.59 -14.22 0.77
CA TYR A 259 5.27 -14.13 1.41
C TYR A 259 4.18 -13.84 0.35
N ASN A 260 3.33 -12.85 0.61
CA ASN A 260 2.36 -12.39 -0.37
C ASN A 260 3.06 -11.84 -1.62
N THR A 261 2.72 -12.38 -2.78
CA THR A 261 3.40 -12.08 -4.04
C THR A 261 2.47 -11.38 -5.03
N LEU A 262 2.95 -10.29 -5.63
CA LEU A 262 2.28 -9.61 -6.75
C LEU A 262 3.00 -9.95 -8.05
N LEU A 263 2.32 -10.72 -8.92
CA LEU A 263 2.80 -11.04 -10.27
C LEU A 263 2.40 -9.90 -11.24
N ALA A 264 3.20 -8.84 -11.28
CA ALA A 264 2.96 -7.65 -12.10
C ALA A 264 3.55 -7.75 -13.51
N HIS A 265 3.63 -8.96 -14.06
CA HIS A 265 4.10 -9.20 -15.43
C HIS A 265 3.14 -8.64 -16.49
N GLU A 266 3.68 -8.28 -17.64
CA GLU A 266 2.89 -7.80 -18.78
C GLU A 266 1.86 -8.84 -19.25
N VAL A 267 0.87 -8.37 -19.99
CA VAL A 267 -0.12 -9.25 -20.63
C VAL A 267 0.58 -10.19 -21.62
N GLY A 268 0.29 -11.50 -21.54
CA GLY A 268 0.91 -12.53 -22.38
C GLY A 268 2.21 -13.13 -21.82
N ALA A 269 2.71 -12.68 -20.66
CA ALA A 269 3.87 -13.29 -20.00
C ALA A 269 3.61 -14.72 -19.46
N GLY A 270 2.32 -15.11 -19.34
CA GLY A 270 1.93 -16.44 -18.90
C GLY A 270 1.66 -16.55 -17.40
N LYS A 271 1.15 -15.48 -16.78
CA LYS A 271 0.78 -15.44 -15.35
C LYS A 271 -0.10 -16.61 -14.90
N SER A 272 -1.03 -17.07 -15.74
CA SER A 272 -1.87 -18.22 -15.41
C SER A 272 -1.06 -19.49 -15.18
N PHE A 273 0.01 -19.71 -15.95
CA PHE A 273 0.91 -20.84 -15.76
C PHE A 273 1.78 -20.66 -14.50
N GLU A 274 2.24 -19.44 -14.22
CA GLU A 274 2.96 -19.13 -12.97
C GLU A 274 2.12 -19.45 -11.73
N MET A 275 0.86 -19.01 -11.72
CA MET A 275 -0.08 -19.27 -10.62
C MET A 275 -0.40 -20.76 -10.49
N ALA A 276 -0.68 -21.47 -11.61
CA ALA A 276 -0.98 -22.89 -11.59
C ALA A 276 0.23 -23.72 -11.13
N ALA A 277 1.41 -23.44 -11.65
CA ALA A 277 2.64 -24.13 -11.25
C ALA A 277 2.98 -23.88 -9.78
N SER A 278 2.82 -22.63 -9.30
CA SER A 278 3.00 -22.31 -7.89
C SER A 278 2.07 -23.09 -6.96
N ALA A 279 0.78 -23.17 -7.31
CA ALA A 279 -0.19 -23.93 -6.51
C ALA A 279 0.15 -25.42 -6.42
N MET A 280 0.55 -26.02 -7.54
CA MET A 280 0.94 -27.42 -7.57
C MET A 280 2.22 -27.70 -6.79
N GLU A 281 3.23 -26.81 -6.89
CA GLU A 281 4.46 -26.94 -6.14
C GLU A 281 4.26 -26.70 -4.63
N LEU A 282 3.46 -25.71 -4.24
CA LEU A 282 3.08 -25.51 -2.83
C LEU A 282 2.40 -26.76 -2.26
N LYS A 283 1.48 -27.38 -3.00
CA LYS A 283 0.81 -28.62 -2.60
C LYS A 283 1.81 -29.78 -2.51
N ARG A 284 2.67 -29.94 -3.52
CA ARG A 284 3.70 -31.00 -3.55
C ARG A 284 4.65 -30.92 -2.34
N LEU A 285 5.02 -29.69 -1.96
CA LEU A 285 5.91 -29.43 -0.82
C LEU A 285 5.20 -29.50 0.54
N GLY A 286 3.86 -29.69 0.57
CA GLY A 286 3.08 -29.68 1.79
C GLY A 286 2.87 -28.30 2.43
N LEU A 287 3.18 -27.23 1.69
CA LEU A 287 3.01 -25.83 2.11
C LEU A 287 1.59 -25.30 1.86
N CYS A 288 0.78 -26.04 1.13
CA CYS A 288 -0.62 -25.75 0.84
C CYS A 288 -1.41 -27.04 0.75
N GLN A 289 -2.58 -27.08 1.36
CA GLN A 289 -3.51 -28.19 1.21
C GLN A 289 -4.59 -27.90 0.18
N LYS A 290 -5.08 -26.65 0.14
CA LYS A 290 -6.21 -26.28 -0.71
C LYS A 290 -6.06 -24.87 -1.29
N SER A 291 -5.73 -24.79 -2.57
CA SER A 291 -5.62 -23.55 -3.32
C SER A 291 -6.97 -23.09 -3.87
N LEU A 292 -7.32 -21.82 -3.68
CA LEU A 292 -8.49 -21.18 -4.28
C LEU A 292 -8.07 -20.14 -5.32
N PHE A 293 -8.55 -20.32 -6.55
CA PHE A 293 -8.34 -19.38 -7.65
C PHE A 293 -9.58 -18.51 -7.82
N VAL A 294 -9.42 -17.22 -7.69
CA VAL A 294 -10.46 -16.21 -7.87
C VAL A 294 -10.19 -15.47 -9.16
N VAL A 295 -11.03 -15.70 -10.17
CA VAL A 295 -10.80 -15.25 -11.53
C VAL A 295 -12.02 -14.49 -12.06
N PRO A 296 -11.89 -13.70 -13.16
CA PRO A 296 -13.06 -13.09 -13.79
C PRO A 296 -14.12 -14.14 -14.18
N ASN A 297 -15.39 -13.80 -13.93
CA ASN A 297 -16.49 -14.77 -14.06
C ASN A 297 -16.59 -15.48 -15.42
N HIS A 298 -16.17 -14.81 -16.48
CA HIS A 298 -16.23 -15.35 -17.85
C HIS A 298 -15.01 -16.20 -18.22
N LEU A 299 -13.99 -16.23 -17.37
CA LEU A 299 -12.73 -16.96 -17.61
C LEU A 299 -12.61 -18.26 -16.81
N THR A 300 -13.59 -18.63 -15.98
CA THR A 300 -13.50 -19.82 -15.12
C THR A 300 -13.23 -21.12 -15.89
N GLU A 301 -13.91 -21.36 -17.00
CA GLU A 301 -13.71 -22.54 -17.86
C GLU A 301 -12.37 -22.48 -18.61
N GLN A 302 -11.97 -21.31 -19.08
CA GLN A 302 -10.67 -21.10 -19.74
C GLN A 302 -9.53 -21.38 -18.74
N TRP A 303 -9.64 -20.87 -17.52
CA TRP A 303 -8.67 -21.14 -16.45
C TRP A 303 -8.53 -22.63 -16.15
N ALA A 304 -9.64 -23.34 -16.09
CA ALA A 304 -9.63 -24.80 -15.90
C ALA A 304 -8.93 -25.51 -17.06
N SER A 305 -9.21 -25.10 -18.28
CA SER A 305 -8.57 -25.64 -19.50
C SER A 305 -7.06 -25.40 -19.50
N GLU A 306 -6.62 -24.17 -19.20
CA GLU A 306 -5.20 -23.82 -19.12
C GLU A 306 -4.48 -24.57 -17.98
N PHE A 307 -5.15 -24.73 -16.84
CA PHE A 307 -4.61 -25.49 -15.72
C PHE A 307 -4.42 -26.97 -16.10
N LEU A 308 -5.43 -27.60 -16.72
CA LEU A 308 -5.35 -29.02 -17.17
C LEU A 308 -4.39 -29.20 -18.33
N ARG A 309 -4.21 -28.19 -19.17
CA ARG A 309 -3.17 -28.20 -20.20
C ARG A 309 -1.78 -28.28 -19.60
N LEU A 310 -1.54 -27.56 -18.49
CA LEU A 310 -0.27 -27.57 -17.79
C LEU A 310 -0.11 -28.80 -16.90
N TYR A 311 -1.17 -29.20 -16.17
CA TYR A 311 -1.22 -30.37 -15.28
C TYR A 311 -2.39 -31.28 -15.64
N PRO A 312 -2.22 -32.21 -16.58
CA PRO A 312 -3.32 -33.03 -17.12
C PRO A 312 -4.04 -33.91 -16.09
N ASN A 313 -3.35 -34.25 -15.01
CA ASN A 313 -3.90 -35.13 -13.95
C ASN A 313 -4.45 -34.34 -12.75
N ALA A 314 -4.50 -33.01 -12.79
CA ALA A 314 -4.96 -32.20 -11.69
C ALA A 314 -6.44 -32.40 -11.41
N LYS A 315 -6.78 -32.53 -10.11
CA LYS A 315 -8.16 -32.64 -9.62
C LYS A 315 -8.71 -31.23 -9.38
N LEU A 316 -9.49 -30.72 -10.32
CA LEU A 316 -10.05 -29.37 -10.25
C LEU A 316 -11.51 -29.38 -9.83
N LEU A 317 -11.92 -28.42 -9.01
CA LEU A 317 -13.32 -28.06 -8.80
C LEU A 317 -13.57 -26.70 -9.43
N VAL A 318 -14.37 -26.66 -10.48
CA VAL A 318 -14.67 -25.42 -11.23
C VAL A 318 -16.11 -25.03 -11.00
N THR A 319 -16.36 -23.77 -10.66
CA THR A 319 -17.71 -23.27 -10.43
C THR A 319 -18.45 -23.00 -11.72
N SER A 320 -19.70 -23.37 -11.76
CA SER A 320 -20.69 -22.91 -12.73
C SER A 320 -21.62 -21.85 -12.13
N LYS A 321 -22.36 -21.13 -12.99
CA LYS A 321 -23.38 -20.17 -12.50
C LYS A 321 -24.44 -20.83 -11.60
N LYS A 322 -24.81 -22.08 -11.89
CA LYS A 322 -25.82 -22.85 -11.15
C LYS A 322 -25.36 -23.22 -9.73
N ASP A 323 -24.07 -23.42 -9.51
CA ASP A 323 -23.53 -23.79 -8.19
C ASP A 323 -23.72 -22.66 -7.14
N PHE A 324 -23.80 -21.40 -7.58
CA PHE A 324 -23.99 -20.25 -6.70
C PHE A 324 -25.43 -19.70 -6.66
N GLU A 325 -26.38 -20.42 -7.21
CA GLU A 325 -27.79 -20.20 -6.89
C GLU A 325 -28.07 -20.47 -5.40
N PRO A 326 -28.99 -19.75 -4.76
CA PRO A 326 -29.23 -19.88 -3.31
C PRO A 326 -29.40 -21.32 -2.82
N SER A 327 -30.08 -22.16 -3.61
CA SER A 327 -30.35 -23.59 -3.28
C SER A 327 -29.09 -24.48 -3.36
N ASN A 328 -28.12 -24.12 -4.20
CA ASN A 328 -26.97 -25.00 -4.50
C ASN A 328 -25.70 -24.56 -3.79
N ARG A 329 -25.59 -23.25 -3.41
CA ARG A 329 -24.40 -22.65 -2.81
C ARG A 329 -23.87 -23.42 -1.61
N LYS A 330 -24.78 -23.83 -0.68
CA LYS A 330 -24.38 -24.60 0.50
C LYS A 330 -23.73 -25.94 0.13
N LYS A 331 -24.30 -26.63 -0.86
CA LYS A 331 -23.73 -27.88 -1.36
C LYS A 331 -22.38 -27.70 -2.01
N PHE A 332 -22.22 -26.60 -2.78
CA PHE A 332 -20.95 -26.30 -3.43
C PHE A 332 -19.86 -25.94 -2.41
N CYS A 333 -20.16 -25.07 -1.44
CA CYS A 333 -19.25 -24.76 -0.33
C CYS A 333 -18.88 -26.02 0.49
N ALA A 334 -19.84 -26.91 0.75
CA ALA A 334 -19.56 -28.18 1.41
C ALA A 334 -18.61 -29.06 0.57
N ARG A 335 -18.77 -29.12 -0.76
CA ARG A 335 -17.83 -29.82 -1.66
C ARG A 335 -16.42 -29.22 -1.58
N ILE A 336 -16.29 -27.88 -1.52
CA ILE A 336 -14.98 -27.25 -1.30
C ILE A 336 -14.41 -27.71 0.04
N ALA A 337 -15.19 -27.65 1.11
CA ALA A 337 -14.73 -27.95 2.46
C ALA A 337 -14.25 -29.41 2.61
N THR A 338 -14.99 -30.35 2.05
CA THR A 338 -14.76 -31.79 2.28
C THR A 338 -13.96 -32.49 1.18
N GLY A 339 -13.86 -31.86 -0.02
CA GLY A 339 -13.20 -32.49 -1.15
C GLY A 339 -11.68 -32.30 -1.14
N ASP A 340 -10.96 -33.27 -1.68
CA ASP A 340 -9.54 -33.24 -1.96
C ASP A 340 -9.32 -32.80 -3.42
N TYR A 341 -9.10 -31.50 -3.61
CA TYR A 341 -8.83 -30.90 -4.90
C TYR A 341 -7.43 -30.28 -4.91
N ASP A 342 -6.80 -30.28 -6.08
CA ASP A 342 -5.52 -29.58 -6.29
C ASP A 342 -5.75 -28.08 -6.40
N ALA A 343 -6.87 -27.69 -7.03
CA ALA A 343 -7.31 -26.31 -7.06
C ALA A 343 -8.83 -26.20 -7.15
N VAL A 344 -9.36 -25.14 -6.56
CA VAL A 344 -10.76 -24.71 -6.70
C VAL A 344 -10.79 -23.41 -7.47
N ILE A 345 -11.53 -23.33 -8.57
CA ILE A 345 -11.61 -22.16 -9.44
C ILE A 345 -13.01 -21.55 -9.33
N ILE A 346 -13.09 -20.29 -8.87
CA ILE A 346 -14.35 -19.55 -8.73
C ILE A 346 -14.28 -18.17 -9.37
N GLY A 347 -15.43 -17.65 -9.76
CA GLY A 347 -15.52 -16.30 -10.30
C GLY A 347 -15.55 -15.22 -9.20
N HIS A 348 -15.12 -13.99 -9.52
CA HIS A 348 -15.13 -12.86 -8.61
C HIS A 348 -16.46 -12.68 -7.88
N SER A 349 -17.58 -12.65 -8.63
CA SER A 349 -18.92 -12.47 -8.04
C SER A 349 -19.40 -13.63 -7.17
N GLN A 350 -18.83 -14.81 -7.36
CA GLN A 350 -19.11 -15.99 -6.56
C GLN A 350 -18.31 -15.94 -5.25
N PHE A 351 -17.06 -15.53 -5.32
CA PHE A 351 -16.19 -15.29 -4.17
C PHE A 351 -16.78 -14.26 -3.19
N GLU A 352 -17.34 -13.16 -3.71
CA GLU A 352 -18.03 -12.14 -2.91
C GLU A 352 -19.24 -12.66 -2.14
N LYS A 353 -19.85 -13.78 -2.60
CA LYS A 353 -21.03 -14.39 -1.94
C LYS A 353 -20.69 -15.34 -0.82
N ILE A 354 -19.44 -15.65 -0.59
CA ILE A 354 -18.95 -16.47 0.52
C ILE A 354 -18.57 -15.53 1.66
N PRO A 355 -19.34 -15.43 2.75
CA PRO A 355 -19.05 -14.47 3.81
C PRO A 355 -17.91 -14.94 4.71
N LEU A 356 -17.26 -13.97 5.37
CA LEU A 356 -16.47 -14.23 6.58
C LEU A 356 -17.42 -14.49 7.76
N SER A 357 -16.94 -15.18 8.79
CA SER A 357 -17.67 -15.33 10.05
C SER A 357 -17.99 -13.96 10.67
N ALA A 358 -19.10 -13.88 11.39
CA ALA A 358 -19.52 -12.64 12.06
C ALA A 358 -18.46 -12.18 13.07
N GLU A 359 -17.91 -13.11 13.84
CA GLU A 359 -16.87 -12.84 14.84
C GLU A 359 -15.63 -12.18 14.20
N ARG A 360 -15.24 -12.63 13.00
CA ARG A 360 -14.09 -12.07 12.29
C ARG A 360 -14.40 -10.71 11.71
N GLN A 361 -15.60 -10.53 11.15
CA GLN A 361 -16.03 -9.21 10.67
C GLN A 361 -16.09 -8.19 11.81
N GLU A 362 -16.61 -8.58 12.97
CA GLU A 362 -16.63 -7.75 14.19
C GLU A 362 -15.22 -7.36 14.61
N ARG A 363 -14.30 -8.32 14.67
CA ARG A 363 -12.89 -8.06 15.02
C ARG A 363 -12.23 -7.06 14.09
N LEU A 364 -12.39 -7.24 12.78
CA LEU A 364 -11.83 -6.31 11.78
C LEU A 364 -12.38 -4.89 11.92
N ILE A 365 -13.69 -4.76 12.20
CA ILE A 365 -14.29 -3.44 12.43
C ILE A 365 -13.77 -2.84 13.74
N GLN A 366 -13.60 -3.65 14.79
CA GLN A 366 -13.08 -3.19 16.07
C GLN A 366 -11.63 -2.70 15.93
N GLU A 367 -10.76 -3.47 15.26
CA GLU A 367 -9.37 -3.07 14.98
C GLU A 367 -9.31 -1.72 14.25
N GLN A 368 -10.18 -1.52 13.24
CA GLN A 368 -10.26 -0.23 12.54
C GLN A 368 -10.76 0.92 13.44
N MET A 369 -11.65 0.62 14.39
CA MET A 369 -12.11 1.61 15.36
C MET A 369 -11.01 2.01 16.34
N ASP A 370 -10.23 1.04 16.82
CA ASP A 370 -9.12 1.26 17.75
C ASP A 370 -8.03 2.12 17.08
N GLU A 371 -7.65 1.83 15.83
CA GLU A 371 -6.73 2.66 15.03
C GLU A 371 -7.22 4.11 14.87
N ILE A 372 -8.53 4.30 14.68
CA ILE A 372 -9.13 5.63 14.55
C ILE A 372 -9.16 6.35 15.90
N GLU A 373 -9.39 5.64 17.00
CA GLU A 373 -9.37 6.23 18.36
C GLU A 373 -7.97 6.71 18.72
N GLU A 374 -6.93 5.93 18.45
CA GLU A 374 -5.53 6.37 18.60
C GLU A 374 -5.25 7.62 17.75
N ALA A 375 -5.66 7.61 16.48
CA ALA A 375 -5.50 8.76 15.60
C ALA A 375 -6.25 10.02 16.10
N ILE A 376 -7.43 9.87 16.75
CA ILE A 376 -8.16 10.97 17.36
C ILE A 376 -7.40 11.53 18.57
N GLU A 377 -6.85 10.68 19.44
CA GLU A 377 -6.09 11.10 20.62
C GLU A 377 -4.82 11.87 20.21
N GLU A 378 -4.08 11.36 19.25
CA GLU A 378 -2.90 12.04 18.73
C GLU A 378 -3.24 13.37 18.03
N ALA A 379 -4.32 13.41 17.25
CA ALA A 379 -4.80 14.64 16.62
C ALA A 379 -5.28 15.69 17.65
N LYS A 380 -5.87 15.26 18.78
CA LYS A 380 -6.24 16.14 19.89
C LYS A 380 -5.04 16.72 20.64
N ALA A 381 -3.95 15.96 20.75
CA ALA A 381 -2.71 16.42 21.35
C ALA A 381 -2.01 17.51 20.51
N GLN A 382 -2.31 17.62 19.23
CA GLN A 382 -1.77 18.65 18.32
C GLN A 382 -2.67 19.88 18.29
N VAL A 383 -2.13 21.04 18.61
CA VAL A 383 -2.87 22.30 18.62
C VAL A 383 -3.36 22.69 17.23
N GLY A 384 -4.68 22.77 17.03
CA GLY A 384 -5.32 23.24 15.79
C GLY A 384 -5.92 22.17 14.88
N GLU A 385 -5.94 20.90 15.28
CA GLU A 385 -6.45 19.76 14.49
C GLU A 385 -7.97 19.47 14.64
N HIS A 386 -8.76 20.43 15.13
CA HIS A 386 -10.21 20.24 15.37
C HIS A 386 -11.00 19.74 14.16
N PHE A 387 -10.55 20.06 12.94
CA PHE A 387 -11.25 19.61 11.74
C PHE A 387 -10.95 18.14 11.42
N THR A 388 -9.70 17.71 11.60
CA THR A 388 -9.27 16.32 11.46
C THR A 388 -9.99 15.44 12.47
N VAL A 389 -10.05 15.87 13.73
CA VAL A 389 -10.78 15.18 14.81
C VAL A 389 -12.25 14.96 14.45
N LYS A 390 -12.97 16.01 14.00
CA LYS A 390 -14.39 15.86 13.58
C LYS A 390 -14.61 14.84 12.46
N GLN A 391 -13.65 14.69 11.57
CA GLN A 391 -13.79 13.74 10.46
C GLN A 391 -13.52 12.32 10.91
N LEU A 392 -12.50 12.11 11.76
CA LEU A 392 -12.21 10.82 12.37
C LEU A 392 -13.38 10.37 13.26
N GLU A 393 -13.97 11.28 14.03
CA GLU A 393 -15.18 11.00 14.83
C GLU A 393 -16.38 10.59 13.96
N LYS A 394 -16.56 11.23 12.79
CA LYS A 394 -17.62 10.84 11.84
C LYS A 394 -17.38 9.43 11.28
N LEU A 395 -16.13 9.10 10.98
CA LEU A 395 -15.74 7.78 10.51
C LEU A 395 -15.99 6.72 11.59
N ARG A 396 -15.52 6.97 12.83
CA ARG A 396 -15.78 6.10 13.98
C ARG A 396 -17.28 5.83 14.17
N LYS A 397 -18.10 6.88 14.07
CA LYS A 397 -19.57 6.72 14.17
C LYS A 397 -20.14 5.83 13.05
N SER A 398 -19.62 5.93 11.83
CA SER A 398 -20.02 5.09 10.70
C SER A 398 -19.65 3.62 10.93
N LEU A 399 -18.44 3.34 11.43
CA LEU A 399 -18.00 1.98 11.76
C LEU A 399 -18.81 1.39 12.92
N LYS A 400 -19.12 2.19 13.95
CA LYS A 400 -19.97 1.77 15.06
C LYS A 400 -21.37 1.36 14.57
N GLN A 401 -21.97 2.13 13.67
CA GLN A 401 -23.27 1.77 13.06
C GLN A 401 -23.18 0.49 12.23
N LYS A 402 -22.05 0.26 11.55
CA LYS A 402 -21.80 -0.98 10.79
C LYS A 402 -21.69 -2.19 11.73
N LEU A 403 -21.02 -2.01 12.87
CA LEU A 403 -20.89 -3.03 13.93
C LEU A 403 -22.25 -3.36 14.56
N GLU A 404 -23.03 -2.35 14.94
CA GLU A 404 -24.38 -2.51 15.51
C GLU A 404 -25.33 -3.26 14.55
N LYS A 405 -25.26 -2.96 13.25
CA LYS A 405 -26.03 -3.69 12.23
C LYS A 405 -25.60 -5.15 12.13
N LEU A 406 -24.31 -5.44 12.20
CA LEU A 406 -23.79 -6.80 12.15
C LEU A 406 -24.27 -7.62 13.36
N GLN A 407 -24.25 -7.01 14.56
CA GLN A 407 -24.70 -7.63 15.80
C GLN A 407 -26.24 -7.79 15.88
N GLY A 408 -26.98 -6.85 15.28
CA GLY A 408 -28.45 -6.88 15.26
C GLY A 408 -29.07 -7.78 14.19
N THR A 409 -28.26 -8.37 13.31
CA THR A 409 -28.74 -9.32 12.31
C THR A 409 -28.83 -10.69 12.93
N ASP A 410 -30.08 -11.22 13.06
CA ASP A 410 -30.29 -12.61 13.50
C ASP A 410 -29.41 -13.55 12.71
N ARG A 411 -28.50 -14.21 13.41
CA ARG A 411 -27.55 -15.18 12.85
C ARG A 411 -28.34 -16.32 12.23
N LYS A 412 -28.53 -16.31 10.93
CA LYS A 412 -28.94 -17.50 10.21
C LYS A 412 -27.73 -18.43 10.18
N ASP A 413 -27.67 -19.36 11.13
CA ASP A 413 -26.58 -20.35 11.34
C ASP A 413 -26.30 -21.28 10.14
N ASP A 414 -26.89 -21.01 8.99
CA ASP A 414 -26.98 -21.94 7.87
C ASP A 414 -26.07 -21.55 6.67
N VAL A 415 -25.17 -20.60 6.84
CA VAL A 415 -24.26 -20.16 5.77
C VAL A 415 -22.84 -20.65 6.05
N VAL A 416 -22.29 -21.44 5.11
CA VAL A 416 -20.86 -21.83 5.17
C VAL A 416 -20.00 -20.59 4.99
N THR A 417 -19.13 -20.33 5.96
CA THR A 417 -18.20 -19.18 5.93
C THR A 417 -16.92 -19.52 5.21
N PHE A 418 -16.14 -18.48 4.87
CA PHE A 418 -14.86 -18.66 4.15
C PHE A 418 -13.86 -19.52 4.95
N GLU A 419 -13.82 -19.33 6.26
CA GLU A 419 -12.96 -20.08 7.18
C GLU A 419 -13.28 -21.60 7.15
N GLN A 420 -14.55 -21.94 6.99
CA GLN A 420 -15.00 -23.35 6.95
C GLN A 420 -14.66 -24.05 5.64
N LEU A 421 -14.24 -23.32 4.60
CA LEU A 421 -13.82 -23.94 3.33
C LEU A 421 -12.48 -24.68 3.46
N GLY A 422 -11.66 -24.35 4.46
CA GLY A 422 -10.33 -24.92 4.65
C GLY A 422 -9.35 -24.53 3.53
N VAL A 423 -9.56 -23.36 2.94
CA VAL A 423 -8.62 -22.76 1.98
C VAL A 423 -7.45 -22.16 2.75
N ASP A 424 -6.24 -22.42 2.31
CA ASP A 424 -5.00 -21.94 2.92
C ASP A 424 -4.10 -21.16 1.96
N ARG A 425 -4.46 -21.09 0.67
CA ARG A 425 -3.80 -20.22 -0.32
C ARG A 425 -4.83 -19.64 -1.29
N LEU A 426 -4.66 -18.35 -1.59
CA LEU A 426 -5.52 -17.58 -2.47
C LEU A 426 -4.73 -17.07 -3.67
N PHE A 427 -5.18 -17.40 -4.87
CA PHE A 427 -4.65 -16.90 -6.13
C PHE A 427 -5.71 -16.02 -6.79
N VAL A 428 -5.41 -14.74 -7.02
CA VAL A 428 -6.38 -13.78 -7.55
C VAL A 428 -5.90 -13.25 -8.90
N ASP A 429 -6.66 -13.56 -9.93
CA ASP A 429 -6.43 -12.99 -11.26
C ASP A 429 -7.22 -11.68 -11.40
N GLU A 430 -6.63 -10.69 -12.12
CA GLU A 430 -7.20 -9.35 -12.30
C GLU A 430 -7.53 -8.67 -10.95
N SER A 431 -6.58 -8.71 -10.01
CA SER A 431 -6.72 -8.20 -8.63
C SER A 431 -7.10 -6.72 -8.55
N GLN A 432 -6.85 -5.91 -9.61
CA GLN A 432 -7.31 -4.52 -9.70
C GLN A 432 -8.84 -4.37 -9.61
N ALA A 433 -9.61 -5.44 -9.80
CA ALA A 433 -11.05 -5.44 -9.56
C ALA A 433 -11.39 -5.10 -8.09
N PHE A 434 -10.48 -5.32 -7.16
CA PHE A 434 -10.63 -5.12 -5.72
C PHE A 434 -9.85 -3.90 -5.17
N LYS A 435 -9.43 -2.97 -6.02
CA LYS A 435 -8.56 -1.83 -5.68
C LYS A 435 -9.18 -0.77 -4.75
N ASN A 436 -10.51 -0.70 -4.66
CA ASN A 436 -11.20 0.34 -3.90
C ASN A 436 -11.37 -0.06 -2.42
N LEU A 437 -10.27 -0.34 -1.73
CA LEU A 437 -10.25 -0.46 -0.27
C LEU A 437 -10.38 0.95 0.33
N TYR A 438 -11.13 1.06 1.43
CA TYR A 438 -11.33 2.32 2.09
C TYR A 438 -10.00 2.95 2.51
N LEU A 439 -9.77 4.18 2.06
CA LEU A 439 -8.66 5.03 2.48
C LEU A 439 -9.21 6.42 2.79
N TYR A 440 -9.08 6.86 4.04
CA TYR A 440 -9.44 8.21 4.39
C TYR A 440 -8.31 9.17 4.03
N THR A 441 -8.53 9.99 3.01
CA THR A 441 -7.62 11.08 2.63
C THR A 441 -8.40 12.23 2.01
N LYS A 442 -7.92 13.44 2.18
CA LYS A 442 -8.43 14.62 1.47
C LYS A 442 -7.66 14.92 0.19
N MET A 443 -6.60 14.20 -0.08
CA MET A 443 -5.92 14.30 -1.37
C MET A 443 -6.86 13.87 -2.48
N ARG A 444 -6.81 14.58 -3.60
CA ARG A 444 -7.58 14.29 -4.81
C ARG A 444 -6.62 14.15 -5.99
N ASN A 445 -7.11 13.60 -7.09
CA ASN A 445 -6.33 13.42 -8.32
C ASN A 445 -5.06 12.57 -8.13
N VAL A 446 -5.05 11.67 -7.14
CA VAL A 446 -3.99 10.68 -6.99
C VAL A 446 -4.39 9.45 -7.79
N ALA A 447 -3.60 9.14 -8.82
CA ALA A 447 -3.86 7.98 -9.66
C ALA A 447 -3.89 6.69 -8.83
N GLY A 448 -4.94 5.89 -9.02
CA GLY A 448 -5.11 4.61 -8.31
C GLY A 448 -5.70 4.71 -6.90
N LEU A 449 -5.81 5.89 -6.30
CA LEU A 449 -6.46 6.06 -4.99
C LEU A 449 -7.93 6.47 -5.15
N SER A 450 -8.83 5.68 -4.56
CA SER A 450 -10.24 6.01 -4.45
C SER A 450 -10.60 6.25 -2.99
N THR A 451 -11.36 7.32 -2.73
CA THR A 451 -11.92 7.60 -1.41
C THR A 451 -13.27 6.90 -1.19
N SER A 452 -13.76 6.18 -2.20
CA SER A 452 -14.98 5.39 -2.10
C SER A 452 -14.65 3.95 -1.75
N GLU A 453 -15.25 3.43 -0.67
CA GLU A 453 -15.16 2.02 -0.30
C GLU A 453 -16.04 1.19 -1.23
N ALA A 454 -15.49 0.08 -1.74
CA ALA A 454 -16.27 -0.96 -2.37
C ALA A 454 -16.35 -2.16 -1.41
N GLN A 455 -17.56 -2.62 -1.12
CA GLN A 455 -17.79 -3.75 -0.20
C GLN A 455 -16.97 -4.98 -0.58
N LYS A 456 -16.83 -5.27 -1.88
CA LYS A 456 -16.00 -6.38 -2.37
C LYS A 456 -14.52 -6.26 -2.03
N SER A 457 -13.99 -5.03 -1.97
CA SER A 457 -12.59 -4.80 -1.62
C SER A 457 -12.34 -5.00 -0.13
N SER A 458 -13.28 -4.55 0.72
CA SER A 458 -13.23 -4.78 2.16
C SER A 458 -13.43 -6.27 2.51
N ASP A 459 -14.29 -6.98 1.78
CA ASP A 459 -14.48 -8.43 1.90
C ASP A 459 -13.20 -9.19 1.50
N MET A 460 -12.59 -8.85 0.36
CA MET A 460 -11.30 -9.42 -0.07
C MET A 460 -10.21 -9.18 0.97
N PHE A 461 -10.09 -7.95 1.48
CA PHE A 461 -9.10 -7.60 2.50
C PHE A 461 -9.26 -8.47 3.75
N GLY A 462 -10.49 -8.64 4.24
CA GLY A 462 -10.76 -9.48 5.41
C GLY A 462 -10.39 -10.95 5.18
N LYS A 463 -10.64 -11.49 3.98
CA LYS A 463 -10.26 -12.85 3.60
C LYS A 463 -8.74 -13.03 3.47
N CYS A 464 -8.05 -12.04 2.89
CA CYS A 464 -6.58 -12.05 2.82
C CYS A 464 -5.93 -11.95 4.21
N ARG A 465 -6.53 -11.22 5.15
CA ARG A 465 -6.04 -11.16 6.55
C ARG A 465 -6.31 -12.43 7.34
N TYR A 466 -7.21 -13.28 6.86
CA TYR A 466 -7.47 -14.59 7.46
C TYR A 466 -6.39 -15.60 7.08
N LEU A 467 -5.97 -15.62 5.82
CA LEU A 467 -4.96 -16.52 5.27
C LEU A 467 -3.54 -16.12 5.69
#